data_0a8eb08982edf6b4ebb785b524408f36
#
_entry.id   0a8eb08982edf6b4ebb785b524408f36
#
_cell.length_a   1.000
_cell.length_b   1.000
_cell.length_c   1.000
_cell.angle_alpha   90.00
_cell.angle_beta   90.00
_cell.angle_gamma   90.00
#
_symmetry.space_group_name_H-M   'P 1'
#
loop_
_entity.id
_entity.type
_entity.pdbx_description
1 polymer ?
#
loop_
_entity_poly.entity_id
_entity_poly.type
_entity_poly.pdbx_seq_one_letter_code
_entity_poly.pdbx_strand_id
1 'polypeptide(L)'
;VRWVANEKGVGRETEWNATVLTPGIYARSQENNKRLGVFSKAEDLGSRKILEKATELFWYPSEVDVSIRPGWFYHAEEDGKVKSLKHLSDIYFQSVGYNSVLLLNIPPDRRGLIHEADIKRLKEFADYRQQTFADNRVKNGRKFWSTTSGGEAVYALKSKSEINLVMLQEDIT
;
A
#
# COMPACT_ATOMS: atom_id res chain seq x y z
N VAL A 1 -11.97 0.55 3.71
CA VAL A 1 -10.96 0.40 2.64
C VAL A 1 -11.64 0.04 1.33
N ARG A 2 -10.98 0.33 0.22
CA ARG A 2 -11.43 0.07 -1.14
C ARG A 2 -10.54 -0.98 -1.78
N TRP A 3 -11.09 -2.14 -2.06
CA TRP A 3 -10.35 -3.22 -2.72
C TRP A 3 -9.99 -2.86 -4.17
N VAL A 4 -8.72 -3.03 -4.55
CA VAL A 4 -8.21 -2.72 -5.89
C VAL A 4 -8.41 -3.85 -6.92
N ALA A 5 -9.09 -4.93 -6.53
CA ALA A 5 -9.51 -6.04 -7.39
C ALA A 5 -8.40 -6.97 -7.88
N ASN A 6 -7.34 -7.13 -7.11
CA ASN A 6 -6.38 -8.22 -7.34
C ASN A 6 -5.95 -8.83 -6.00
N GLU A 7 -5.56 -10.10 -6.03
CA GLU A 7 -5.06 -10.85 -4.88
C GLU A 7 -3.54 -11.10 -4.99
N LYS A 8 -2.85 -10.16 -5.65
CA LYS A 8 -1.41 -10.26 -5.89
C LYS A 8 -0.58 -9.41 -4.92
N GLY A 9 -1.24 -8.58 -4.11
CA GLY A 9 -0.59 -7.63 -3.25
C GLY A 9 0.02 -6.43 -4.00
N VAL A 10 -0.51 -6.08 -5.16
CA VAL A 10 -0.01 -5.00 -6.01
C VAL A 10 -1.03 -3.87 -6.05
N GLY A 11 -0.64 -2.70 -5.50
CA GLY A 11 -1.39 -1.45 -5.58
C GLY A 11 -1.23 -0.75 -6.93
N ARG A 12 -1.79 0.44 -7.01
CA ARG A 12 -1.63 1.32 -8.18
C ARG A 12 -0.73 2.49 -7.81
N GLU A 13 0.09 2.94 -8.73
CA GLU A 13 1.05 4.03 -8.50
C GLU A 13 0.40 5.38 -8.15
N THR A 14 -0.86 5.55 -8.50
CA THR A 14 -1.62 6.81 -8.31
C THR A 14 -2.78 6.64 -7.32
N GLU A 15 -2.58 5.89 -6.26
CA GLU A 15 -3.61 5.72 -5.23
C GLU A 15 -3.56 6.83 -4.18
N TRP A 16 -4.72 7.41 -3.90
CA TRP A 16 -4.93 8.41 -2.87
C TRP A 16 -5.89 7.89 -1.81
N ASN A 17 -5.73 8.33 -0.58
CA ASN A 17 -6.61 7.96 0.51
C ASN A 17 -7.96 8.68 0.44
N ALA A 18 -7.99 9.87 -0.16
CA ALA A 18 -9.21 10.59 -0.48
C ALA A 18 -9.53 10.43 -1.97
N THR A 19 -10.75 10.04 -2.29
CA THR A 19 -11.19 9.78 -3.66
C THR A 19 -12.56 10.38 -3.92
N VAL A 20 -12.93 10.48 -5.18
CA VAL A 20 -14.28 10.90 -5.62
C VAL A 20 -15.34 9.83 -5.38
N LEU A 21 -14.95 8.60 -5.08
CA LEU A 21 -15.84 7.47 -4.88
C LEU A 21 -16.49 7.51 -3.50
N THR A 22 -17.80 7.65 -3.44
CA THR A 22 -18.56 7.54 -2.18
C THR A 22 -18.43 6.13 -1.61
N PRO A 23 -17.95 5.97 -0.35
CA PRO A 23 -17.80 4.67 0.27
C PRO A 23 -19.11 3.94 0.51
N GLY A 24 -19.05 2.62 0.61
CA GLY A 24 -20.18 1.77 1.04
C GLY A 24 -20.24 0.45 0.31
N ILE A 25 -20.98 -0.49 0.86
CA ILE A 25 -21.22 -1.83 0.28
C ILE A 25 -21.82 -1.71 -1.13
N TYR A 26 -22.68 -0.72 -1.33
CA TYR A 26 -23.36 -0.46 -2.59
C TYR A 26 -22.82 0.79 -3.29
N ALA A 27 -21.48 0.95 -3.31
CA ALA A 27 -20.86 2.14 -3.90
C ALA A 27 -21.34 2.45 -5.32
N ARG A 28 -21.65 1.42 -6.13
CA ARG A 28 -22.19 1.59 -7.49
C ARG A 28 -23.57 2.24 -7.54
N SER A 29 -24.38 2.10 -6.50
CA SER A 29 -25.74 2.66 -6.44
C SER A 29 -25.78 4.09 -5.93
N GLN A 30 -24.70 4.59 -5.35
CA GLN A 30 -24.60 5.96 -4.87
C GLN A 30 -24.72 6.96 -6.03
N GLU A 31 -25.53 8.01 -5.84
CA GLU A 31 -25.82 8.97 -6.89
C GLU A 31 -24.58 9.69 -7.43
N ASN A 32 -23.66 10.09 -6.53
CA ASN A 32 -22.41 10.72 -6.93
C ASN A 32 -21.56 9.79 -7.79
N ASN A 33 -21.46 8.50 -7.44
CA ASN A 33 -20.68 7.52 -8.19
C ASN A 33 -21.28 7.26 -9.57
N LYS A 34 -22.60 7.20 -9.67
CA LYS A 34 -23.32 7.10 -10.97
C LYS A 34 -23.05 8.32 -11.83
N ARG A 35 -23.19 9.52 -11.27
CA ARG A 35 -22.96 10.78 -11.97
C ARG A 35 -21.52 10.90 -12.51
N LEU A 36 -20.53 10.47 -11.75
CA LEU A 36 -19.13 10.48 -12.15
C LEU A 36 -18.72 9.28 -13.02
N GLY A 37 -19.58 8.24 -13.11
CA GLY A 37 -19.24 7.01 -13.83
C GLY A 37 -18.14 6.19 -13.17
N VAL A 38 -17.95 6.33 -11.86
CA VAL A 38 -16.88 5.67 -11.12
C VAL A 38 -17.35 4.47 -10.31
N PHE A 39 -16.44 3.54 -10.03
CA PHE A 39 -16.69 2.37 -9.18
C PHE A 39 -15.40 1.92 -8.48
N SER A 40 -15.52 1.11 -7.43
CA SER A 40 -14.40 0.75 -6.54
C SER A 40 -13.18 0.15 -7.24
N LYS A 41 -13.36 -0.51 -8.36
CA LYS A 41 -12.30 -1.13 -9.16
C LYS A 41 -11.75 -0.23 -10.27
N ALA A 42 -12.22 1.01 -10.38
CA ALA A 42 -11.72 1.94 -11.38
C ALA A 42 -10.23 2.24 -11.15
N GLU A 43 -9.46 2.28 -12.23
CA GLU A 43 -8.00 2.34 -12.16
C GLU A 43 -7.44 3.73 -11.88
N ASP A 44 -8.20 4.76 -12.15
CA ASP A 44 -7.72 6.14 -12.12
C ASP A 44 -8.43 7.03 -11.08
N LEU A 45 -8.99 6.46 -10.02
CA LEU A 45 -9.73 7.20 -8.97
C LEU A 45 -8.90 8.31 -8.31
N GLY A 46 -7.57 8.18 -8.32
CA GLY A 46 -6.63 9.19 -7.84
C GLY A 46 -6.08 10.12 -8.93
N SER A 47 -6.51 9.97 -10.18
CA SER A 47 -6.00 10.82 -11.26
C SER A 47 -6.50 12.26 -11.16
N ARG A 48 -5.66 13.23 -11.52
CA ARG A 48 -6.04 14.65 -11.57
C ARG A 48 -7.26 14.88 -12.47
N LYS A 49 -7.35 14.16 -13.57
CA LYS A 49 -8.47 14.22 -14.51
C LYS A 49 -9.83 13.94 -13.86
N ILE A 50 -9.87 13.00 -12.92
CA ILE A 50 -11.09 12.67 -12.16
C ILE A 50 -11.27 13.66 -11.01
N LEU A 51 -10.21 13.99 -10.28
CA LEU A 51 -10.26 14.93 -9.16
C LEU A 51 -10.72 16.33 -9.57
N GLU A 52 -10.32 16.83 -10.72
CA GLU A 52 -10.77 18.13 -11.26
C GLU A 52 -12.30 18.22 -11.44
N LYS A 53 -12.97 17.10 -11.60
CA LYS A 53 -14.44 17.02 -11.76
C LYS A 53 -15.17 16.77 -10.44
N ALA A 54 -14.44 16.58 -9.36
CA ALA A 54 -15.01 16.27 -8.06
C ALA A 54 -15.58 17.51 -7.40
N THR A 55 -16.76 17.41 -6.84
CA THR A 55 -17.35 18.40 -5.93
C THR A 55 -17.10 18.04 -4.47
N GLU A 56 -16.83 16.76 -4.19
CA GLU A 56 -16.60 16.20 -2.88
C GLU A 56 -15.54 15.10 -2.96
N LEU A 57 -14.75 14.95 -1.89
CA LEU A 57 -13.80 13.85 -1.70
C LEU A 57 -14.17 13.07 -0.45
N PHE A 58 -13.93 11.78 -0.49
CA PHE A 58 -14.25 10.86 0.58
C PHE A 58 -13.00 10.09 1.01
N TRP A 59 -12.79 9.96 2.31
CA TRP A 59 -11.75 9.09 2.86
C TRP A 59 -12.07 7.62 2.54
N TYR A 60 -11.40 7.06 1.57
CA TYR A 60 -11.61 5.70 1.10
C TYR A 60 -10.31 5.07 0.61
N PRO A 61 -9.35 4.79 1.53
CA PRO A 61 -8.04 4.26 1.17
C PRO A 61 -8.15 2.94 0.41
N SER A 62 -7.22 2.74 -0.53
CA SER A 62 -7.11 1.50 -1.29
C SER A 62 -6.57 0.37 -0.41
N GLU A 63 -7.01 -0.85 -0.71
CA GLU A 63 -6.51 -2.08 -0.11
C GLU A 63 -6.12 -3.07 -1.18
N VAL A 64 -4.98 -3.70 -0.99
CA VAL A 64 -4.54 -4.88 -1.73
C VAL A 64 -4.45 -6.04 -0.77
N ASP A 65 -4.83 -7.22 -1.22
CA ASP A 65 -4.77 -8.44 -0.46
C ASP A 65 -3.91 -9.49 -1.14
N VAL A 66 -3.30 -10.35 -0.33
CA VAL A 66 -2.48 -11.46 -0.81
C VAL A 66 -2.28 -12.46 0.33
N SER A 67 -2.20 -13.73 0.02
CA SER A 67 -1.82 -14.74 1.00
C SER A 67 -0.30 -14.91 1.07
N ILE A 68 0.23 -15.18 2.27
CA ILE A 68 1.64 -15.56 2.45
C ILE A 68 1.95 -16.93 1.80
N ARG A 69 0.94 -17.76 1.60
CA ARG A 69 0.98 -19.09 0.97
C ARG A 69 0.41 -19.04 -0.46
N PRO A 70 0.50 -20.15 -1.24
CA PRO A 70 -0.09 -20.21 -2.58
C PRO A 70 -1.61 -19.98 -2.58
N GLY A 71 -2.32 -20.50 -1.57
CA GLY A 71 -3.77 -20.35 -1.41
C GLY A 71 -4.15 -19.56 -0.16
N TRP A 72 -5.47 -19.37 0.04
CA TRP A 72 -6.05 -18.63 1.16
C TRP A 72 -6.19 -19.46 2.44
N PHE A 73 -6.12 -20.77 2.32
CA PHE A 73 -6.26 -21.71 3.42
C PHE A 73 -4.97 -22.49 3.65
N TYR A 74 -4.84 -23.09 4.85
CA TYR A 74 -3.70 -23.90 5.20
C TYR A 74 -3.75 -25.29 4.53
N HIS A 75 -2.62 -25.66 3.91
CA HIS A 75 -2.35 -27.00 3.41
C HIS A 75 -0.92 -27.40 3.81
N ALA A 76 -0.78 -28.55 4.49
CA ALA A 76 0.51 -28.99 5.02
C ALA A 76 1.57 -29.22 3.92
N GLU A 77 1.16 -29.68 2.76
CA GLU A 77 2.01 -29.86 1.57
C GLU A 77 2.56 -28.53 1.00
N GLU A 78 2.10 -27.40 1.52
CA GLU A 78 2.54 -26.06 1.14
C GLU A 78 3.49 -25.41 2.15
N ASP A 79 3.90 -26.13 3.22
CA ASP A 79 4.79 -25.56 4.25
C ASP A 79 6.14 -25.10 3.68
N GLY A 80 6.61 -25.76 2.62
CA GLY A 80 7.80 -25.34 1.88
C GLY A 80 7.57 -24.25 0.83
N LYS A 81 6.32 -23.80 0.62
CA LYS A 81 5.93 -22.84 -0.43
C LYS A 81 5.57 -21.44 0.10
N VAL A 82 5.87 -21.18 1.36
CA VAL A 82 5.72 -19.83 1.94
C VAL A 82 6.51 -18.82 1.10
N LYS A 83 5.88 -17.69 0.75
CA LYS A 83 6.51 -16.65 -0.08
C LYS A 83 7.89 -16.27 0.48
N SER A 84 8.86 -16.10 -0.41
CA SER A 84 10.22 -15.70 -0.04
C SER A 84 10.25 -14.31 0.58
N LEU A 85 11.30 -14.00 1.34
CA LEU A 85 11.52 -12.66 1.88
C LEU A 85 11.52 -11.60 0.76
N LYS A 86 12.23 -11.89 -0.35
CA LYS A 86 12.22 -11.00 -1.51
C LYS A 86 10.82 -10.74 -2.04
N HIS A 87 10.01 -11.78 -2.19
CA HIS A 87 8.64 -11.63 -2.71
C HIS A 87 7.77 -10.80 -1.76
N LEU A 88 7.85 -11.01 -0.43
CA LEU A 88 7.12 -10.18 0.53
C LEU A 88 7.60 -8.73 0.54
N SER A 89 8.89 -8.50 0.33
CA SER A 89 9.45 -7.16 0.22
C SER A 89 8.96 -6.45 -1.05
N ASP A 90 8.93 -7.15 -2.18
CA ASP A 90 8.39 -6.62 -3.44
C ASP A 90 6.90 -6.25 -3.27
N ILE A 91 6.10 -7.13 -2.64
CA ILE A 91 4.70 -6.85 -2.31
C ILE A 91 4.58 -5.60 -1.43
N TYR A 92 5.42 -5.46 -0.40
CA TYR A 92 5.40 -4.30 0.48
C TYR A 92 5.63 -2.99 -0.29
N PHE A 93 6.63 -2.94 -1.14
CA PHE A 93 6.93 -1.74 -1.93
C PHE A 93 5.87 -1.46 -3.00
N GLN A 94 5.25 -2.51 -3.56
CA GLN A 94 4.19 -2.36 -4.56
C GLN A 94 2.79 -2.18 -3.97
N SER A 95 2.64 -2.24 -2.67
CA SER A 95 1.37 -1.98 -1.97
C SER A 95 1.47 -0.76 -1.05
N VAL A 96 2.15 -0.89 0.07
CA VAL A 96 2.35 0.21 1.03
C VAL A 96 3.16 1.34 0.39
N GLY A 97 4.17 1.00 -0.43
CA GLY A 97 4.94 1.98 -1.20
C GLY A 97 4.09 2.75 -2.23
N TYR A 98 2.98 2.20 -2.67
CA TYR A 98 1.98 2.85 -3.54
C TYR A 98 0.76 3.38 -2.76
N ASN A 99 0.95 3.68 -1.48
CA ASN A 99 -0.08 4.24 -0.62
C ASN A 99 -1.35 3.37 -0.46
N SER A 100 -1.20 2.05 -0.55
CA SER A 100 -2.28 1.10 -0.31
C SER A 100 -2.13 0.39 1.03
N VAL A 101 -3.23 0.04 1.66
CA VAL A 101 -3.25 -0.88 2.80
C VAL A 101 -2.92 -2.28 2.29
N LEU A 102 -1.96 -2.94 2.91
CA LEU A 102 -1.66 -4.35 2.64
C LEU A 102 -2.39 -5.25 3.62
N LEU A 103 -3.30 -6.07 3.13
CA LEU A 103 -3.90 -7.18 3.85
C LEU A 103 -3.14 -8.47 3.51
N LEU A 104 -2.27 -8.91 4.40
CA LEU A 104 -1.51 -10.16 4.25
C LEU A 104 -2.23 -11.28 4.99
N ASN A 105 -2.82 -12.20 4.24
CA ASN A 105 -3.47 -13.39 4.82
C ASN A 105 -2.43 -14.40 5.30
N ILE A 106 -2.61 -14.88 6.53
CA ILE A 106 -1.79 -15.89 7.18
C ILE A 106 -2.76 -16.94 7.71
N PRO A 107 -2.99 -18.02 6.95
CA PRO A 107 -3.99 -19.01 7.33
C PRO A 107 -3.53 -19.81 8.58
N PRO A 108 -4.40 -19.99 9.58
CA PRO A 108 -4.11 -20.85 10.71
C PRO A 108 -4.00 -22.32 10.27
N ASP A 109 -3.09 -23.05 10.88
CA ASP A 109 -2.98 -24.49 10.68
C ASP A 109 -4.13 -25.27 11.39
N ARG A 110 -4.09 -26.61 11.32
CA ARG A 110 -5.13 -27.46 11.92
C ARG A 110 -5.19 -27.39 13.46
N ARG A 111 -4.16 -26.80 14.11
CA ARG A 111 -4.15 -26.53 15.55
C ARG A 111 -4.82 -25.20 15.89
N GLY A 112 -5.20 -24.41 14.90
CA GLY A 112 -5.68 -23.03 15.06
C GLY A 112 -4.56 -22.03 15.35
N LEU A 113 -3.31 -22.37 15.06
CA LEU A 113 -2.12 -21.55 15.28
C LEU A 113 -1.50 -21.15 13.95
N ILE A 114 -0.70 -20.07 13.95
CA ILE A 114 0.15 -19.76 12.81
C ILE A 114 1.28 -20.79 12.76
N HIS A 115 1.47 -21.40 11.58
CA HIS A 115 2.50 -22.42 11.39
C HIS A 115 3.92 -21.84 11.51
N GLU A 116 4.86 -22.63 12.00
CA GLU A 116 6.23 -22.20 12.30
C GLU A 116 6.98 -21.64 11.08
N ALA A 117 6.72 -22.16 9.88
CA ALA A 117 7.29 -21.64 8.63
C ALA A 117 6.81 -20.22 8.33
N ASP A 118 5.53 -19.91 8.58
CA ASP A 118 4.96 -18.60 8.41
C ASP A 118 5.50 -17.61 9.44
N ILE A 119 5.59 -18.04 10.71
CA ILE A 119 6.18 -17.26 11.81
C ILE A 119 7.62 -16.86 11.47
N LYS A 120 8.42 -17.84 11.02
CA LYS A 120 9.81 -17.58 10.62
C LYS A 120 9.88 -16.51 9.52
N ARG A 121 9.08 -16.66 8.48
CA ARG A 121 9.05 -15.72 7.35
C ARG A 121 8.58 -14.32 7.77
N LEU A 122 7.60 -14.23 8.64
CA LEU A 122 7.11 -12.94 9.17
C LEU A 122 8.18 -12.23 9.99
N LYS A 123 8.94 -12.95 10.81
CA LYS A 123 10.08 -12.38 11.56
C LYS A 123 11.15 -11.86 10.62
N GLU A 124 11.58 -12.67 9.64
CA GLU A 124 12.55 -12.23 8.62
C GLU A 124 12.08 -10.97 7.88
N PHE A 125 10.80 -10.89 7.56
CA PHE A 125 10.22 -9.74 6.89
C PHE A 125 10.14 -8.50 7.80
N ALA A 126 9.81 -8.68 9.08
CA ALA A 126 9.82 -7.60 10.07
C ALA A 126 11.22 -7.02 10.25
N ASP A 127 12.22 -7.89 10.42
CA ASP A 127 13.62 -7.50 10.57
C ASP A 127 14.14 -6.77 9.32
N TYR A 128 13.84 -7.26 8.13
CA TYR A 128 14.18 -6.60 6.88
C TYR A 128 13.61 -5.19 6.79
N ARG A 129 12.33 -5.00 7.09
CA ARG A 129 11.69 -3.68 7.09
C ARG A 129 12.36 -2.75 8.11
N GLN A 130 12.57 -3.25 9.34
CA GLN A 130 13.21 -2.45 10.39
C GLN A 130 14.61 -1.99 9.96
N GLN A 131 15.43 -2.87 9.38
CA GLN A 131 16.76 -2.54 8.90
C GLN A 131 16.72 -1.57 7.71
N THR A 132 15.79 -1.77 6.78
CA THR A 132 15.65 -0.91 5.59
C THR A 132 15.39 0.55 5.97
N PHE A 133 14.60 0.79 7.02
CA PHE A 133 14.24 2.14 7.46
C PHE A 133 15.01 2.64 8.71
N ALA A 134 15.99 1.88 9.20
CA ALA A 134 16.71 2.20 10.42
C ALA A 134 17.55 3.47 10.31
N ASP A 135 18.16 3.73 9.17
CA ASP A 135 19.08 4.85 8.95
C ASP A 135 18.50 5.91 8.02
N ASN A 136 17.79 6.86 8.61
CA ASN A 136 17.31 8.02 7.89
C ASN A 136 18.46 9.02 7.67
N ARG A 137 18.95 9.15 6.44
CA ARG A 137 20.02 10.06 6.04
C ARG A 137 19.61 11.53 6.12
N VAL A 138 18.34 11.83 6.03
CA VAL A 138 17.78 13.19 6.17
C VAL A 138 17.44 13.43 7.64
N LYS A 139 18.47 13.48 8.51
CA LYS A 139 18.27 13.75 9.94
C LYS A 139 17.78 15.18 10.14
N ASN A 140 16.69 15.33 10.90
CA ASN A 140 16.01 16.60 11.25
C ASN A 140 15.11 17.18 10.14
N GLY A 141 14.79 16.45 9.12
CA GLY A 141 14.05 16.97 7.97
C GLY A 141 12.61 16.52 7.87
N ARG A 142 11.76 16.77 8.87
CA ARG A 142 10.38 17.08 8.53
C ARG A 142 10.34 18.53 8.02
N LYS A 143 10.82 18.76 6.81
CA LYS A 143 10.47 19.99 6.13
C LYS A 143 9.08 19.77 5.55
N PHE A 144 8.10 20.41 6.15
CA PHE A 144 6.85 20.65 5.45
C PHE A 144 7.18 21.58 4.29
N TRP A 145 6.93 21.08 3.13
CA TRP A 145 7.10 21.82 1.90
C TRP A 145 5.76 21.81 1.17
N SER A 146 5.29 22.96 0.78
CA SER A 146 4.04 23.11 0.07
C SER A 146 4.28 23.92 -1.20
N THR A 147 3.78 23.42 -2.31
CA THR A 147 3.75 24.15 -3.57
C THR A 147 2.51 23.79 -4.37
N THR A 148 1.95 24.76 -5.04
CA THR A 148 0.80 24.57 -5.92
C THR A 148 1.23 24.31 -7.38
N SER A 149 2.46 24.61 -7.74
CA SER A 149 3.02 24.29 -9.06
C SER A 149 4.55 24.36 -9.06
N GLY A 150 5.21 23.27 -9.43
CA GLY A 150 6.62 23.22 -9.82
C GLY A 150 7.63 23.69 -8.77
N GLY A 151 7.36 23.46 -7.48
CA GLY A 151 8.32 23.78 -6.43
C GLY A 151 9.42 22.73 -6.28
N GLU A 152 10.55 23.14 -5.73
CA GLU A 152 11.71 22.30 -5.45
C GLU A 152 11.98 22.25 -3.96
N ALA A 153 12.21 21.03 -3.43
CA ALA A 153 12.68 20.82 -2.06
C ALA A 153 14.09 20.23 -2.10
N VAL A 154 15.07 20.96 -1.56
CA VAL A 154 16.46 20.55 -1.50
C VAL A 154 16.85 20.12 -0.08
N TYR A 155 17.34 18.90 0.05
CA TYR A 155 17.82 18.35 1.31
C TYR A 155 19.33 18.11 1.23
N ALA A 156 20.10 18.94 1.93
CA ALA A 156 21.55 18.76 2.02
C ALA A 156 21.89 17.64 3.01
N LEU A 157 22.62 16.64 2.55
CA LEU A 157 23.19 15.61 3.41
C LEU A 157 24.49 16.13 4.05
N LYS A 158 24.80 15.68 5.27
CA LYS A 158 26.02 16.10 5.98
C LYS A 158 27.31 15.66 5.29
N SER A 159 27.26 14.57 4.54
CA SER A 159 28.39 14.03 3.79
C SER A 159 27.86 13.27 2.57
N LYS A 160 28.75 13.01 1.61
CA LYS A 160 28.45 12.13 0.48
C LYS A 160 28.00 10.77 1.02
N SER A 161 26.80 10.35 0.66
CA SER A 161 26.17 9.12 1.14
C SER A 161 25.55 8.38 -0.04
N GLU A 162 25.60 7.06 0.03
CA GLU A 162 24.84 6.21 -0.86
C GLU A 162 23.38 6.16 -0.39
N ILE A 163 22.45 6.36 -1.31
CA ILE A 163 21.01 6.33 -1.07
C ILE A 163 20.42 5.28 -2.00
N ASN A 164 19.73 4.29 -1.44
CA ASN A 164 19.08 3.21 -2.18
C ASN A 164 17.56 3.21 -2.04
N LEU A 165 17.01 4.07 -1.17
CA LEU A 165 15.57 4.23 -0.98
C LEU A 165 15.25 5.69 -0.69
N VAL A 166 14.20 6.20 -1.32
CA VAL A 166 13.58 7.50 -1.00
C VAL A 166 12.13 7.25 -0.67
N MET A 167 11.69 7.72 0.50
CA MET A 167 10.29 7.69 0.90
C MET A 167 9.73 9.11 0.92
N LEU A 168 8.71 9.35 0.11
CA LEU A 168 7.96 10.60 0.06
C LEU A 168 6.57 10.34 0.64
N GLN A 169 6.09 11.26 1.45
CA GLN A 169 4.74 11.23 1.97
C GLN A 169 4.10 12.58 1.72
N GLU A 170 3.06 12.59 0.92
CA GLU A 170 2.25 13.79 0.72
C GLU A 170 1.25 13.95 1.87
N ASP A 171 1.05 15.19 2.28
CA ASP A 171 -0.08 15.57 3.12
C ASP A 171 -1.27 15.80 2.19
N ILE A 172 -2.24 14.90 2.29
CA ILE A 172 -3.45 14.91 1.45
C ILE A 172 -4.71 15.24 2.27
N THR A 173 -4.54 15.87 3.43
CA THR A 173 -5.66 16.34 4.26
C THR A 173 -6.30 17.60 3.71
#